data_d945627da17efe7bac9b460292bffb79
#
_entry.id   d945627da17efe7bac9b460292bffb79
#
_cell.length_a   1.000
_cell.length_b   1.000
_cell.length_c   1.000
_cell.angle_alpha   90.00
_cell.angle_beta   90.00
_cell.angle_gamma   90.00
#
_symmetry.space_group_name_H-M   'P 1'
#
loop_
_entity.id
_entity.type
_entity.pdbx_description
1 polymer ?
#
loop_
_entity_poly.entity_id
_entity_poly.type
_entity_poly.pdbx_seq_one_letter_code
_entity_poly.pdbx_strand_id
1 'polypeptide(L)'
;AFGTLVVSFIMTLITFFALSSIQKDAGMNDTRYARDLGLLLSGNVTELVAKNQTRELFNVAEKFWRSSRNLRYIFFTDPDGFVKLGIPVSATASESDAEGALQLTRKLKLPSELKKQPQFPLVRQHSTPQGQVTDVFVPMLWKGEYLGTLALGITPNKKALATAALTREITVAVFISIWVLVIIGAVFNALTITRPIRELVIGVREIAKGNFKS
;
A
#
# COMPACT_ATOMS: atom_id res chain seq x y z
N ALA A 1 4.56 -38.71 12.92
CA ALA A 1 5.58 -37.61 12.84
C ALA A 1 5.64 -36.98 11.45
N PHE A 2 5.67 -37.74 10.34
CA PHE A 2 5.78 -37.19 8.99
C PHE A 2 4.52 -36.39 8.58
N GLY A 3 3.33 -36.91 8.90
CA GLY A 3 2.06 -36.24 8.58
C GLY A 3 1.90 -34.87 9.27
N THR A 4 2.33 -34.73 10.49
CA THR A 4 2.26 -33.46 11.26
C THR A 4 3.19 -32.40 10.64
N LEU A 5 4.37 -32.79 10.18
CA LEU A 5 5.31 -31.90 9.50
C LEU A 5 4.73 -31.41 8.16
N VAL A 6 4.11 -32.29 7.39
CA VAL A 6 3.48 -31.93 6.10
C VAL A 6 2.32 -30.96 6.32
N VAL A 7 1.44 -31.22 7.29
CA VAL A 7 0.31 -30.34 7.61
C VAL A 7 0.81 -28.96 8.09
N SER A 8 1.82 -28.92 8.96
CA SER A 8 2.43 -27.66 9.39
C SER A 8 3.03 -26.88 8.22
N PHE A 9 3.70 -27.54 7.29
CA PHE A 9 4.28 -26.89 6.11
C PHE A 9 3.20 -26.31 5.19
N ILE A 10 2.13 -27.07 4.94
CA ILE A 10 1.00 -26.60 4.11
C ILE A 10 0.31 -25.40 4.76
N MET A 11 0.03 -25.45 6.06
CA MET A 11 -0.57 -24.33 6.79
C MET A 11 0.32 -23.08 6.74
N THR A 12 1.63 -23.28 6.80
CA THR A 12 2.63 -22.23 6.64
C THR A 12 2.50 -21.54 5.32
N LEU A 13 2.47 -22.32 4.28
CA LEU A 13 2.40 -21.84 2.89
C LEU A 13 1.11 -21.07 2.65
N ILE A 14 -0.02 -21.58 3.14
CA ILE A 14 -1.32 -20.91 3.03
C ILE A 14 -1.31 -19.56 3.76
N THR A 15 -0.76 -19.51 4.98
CA THR A 15 -0.67 -18.28 5.76
C THR A 15 0.22 -17.24 5.07
N PHE A 16 1.36 -17.66 4.51
CA PHE A 16 2.26 -16.78 3.77
C PHE A 16 1.58 -16.19 2.52
N PHE A 17 0.86 -17.02 1.75
CA PHE A 17 0.11 -16.56 0.59
C PHE A 17 -1.03 -15.62 0.98
N ALA A 18 -1.77 -15.91 2.04
CA ALA A 18 -2.84 -15.04 2.53
C ALA A 18 -2.30 -13.66 2.95
N LEU A 19 -1.18 -13.61 3.68
CA LEU A 19 -0.54 -12.35 4.08
C LEU A 19 -0.02 -11.54 2.89
N SER A 20 0.58 -12.19 1.90
CA SER A 20 1.07 -11.52 0.69
C SER A 20 -0.10 -10.95 -0.14
N SER A 21 -1.24 -11.64 -0.17
CA SER A 21 -2.46 -11.17 -0.83
C SER A 21 -3.03 -9.92 -0.14
N ILE A 22 -3.09 -9.91 1.19
CA ILE A 22 -3.59 -8.76 1.97
C ILE A 22 -2.71 -7.52 1.73
N GLN A 23 -1.39 -7.67 1.62
CA GLN A 23 -0.49 -6.54 1.32
C GLN A 23 -0.70 -5.98 -0.08
N LYS A 24 -0.97 -6.83 -1.06
CA LYS A 24 -1.26 -6.42 -2.44
C LYS A 24 -2.61 -5.71 -2.54
N ASP A 25 -3.62 -6.19 -1.80
CA ASP A 25 -4.94 -5.56 -1.74
C ASP A 25 -4.92 -4.19 -1.05
N ALA A 26 -4.09 -3.99 -0.04
CA ALA A 26 -3.92 -2.69 0.61
C ALA A 26 -3.37 -1.63 -0.36
N GLY A 27 -2.38 -1.99 -1.20
CA GLY A 27 -1.84 -1.10 -2.23
C GLY A 27 -2.86 -0.78 -3.35
N MET A 28 -3.69 -1.74 -3.75
CA MET A 28 -4.77 -1.51 -4.72
C MET A 28 -5.90 -0.65 -4.16
N ASN A 29 -6.22 -0.79 -2.87
CA ASN A 29 -7.22 0.06 -2.21
C ASN A 29 -6.78 1.52 -2.15
N ASP A 30 -5.49 1.80 -1.93
CA ASP A 30 -4.97 3.16 -1.93
C ASP A 30 -5.10 3.83 -3.30
N THR A 31 -4.85 3.11 -4.39
CA THR A 31 -5.00 3.64 -5.76
C THR A 31 -6.46 3.87 -6.15
N ARG A 32 -7.36 2.99 -5.75
CA ARG A 32 -8.82 3.15 -5.96
C ARG A 32 -9.34 4.33 -5.16
N TYR A 33 -9.02 4.39 -3.88
CA TYR A 33 -9.39 5.51 -3.01
C TYR A 33 -8.88 6.85 -3.58
N ALA A 34 -7.63 6.89 -4.00
CA ALA A 34 -7.02 8.08 -4.59
C ALA A 34 -7.76 8.53 -5.85
N ARG A 35 -8.09 7.60 -6.75
CA ARG A 35 -8.85 7.86 -7.97
C ARG A 35 -10.25 8.39 -7.66
N ASP A 36 -10.97 7.72 -6.76
CA ASP A 36 -12.34 8.07 -6.42
C ASP A 36 -12.40 9.45 -5.74
N LEU A 37 -11.43 9.77 -4.89
CA LEU A 37 -11.25 11.08 -4.29
C LEU A 37 -11.03 12.17 -5.36
N GLY A 38 -10.18 11.88 -6.34
CA GLY A 38 -9.91 12.79 -7.46
C GLY A 38 -11.15 13.02 -8.32
N LEU A 39 -11.90 11.98 -8.65
CA LEU A 39 -13.14 12.08 -9.41
C LEU A 39 -14.22 12.88 -8.65
N LEU A 40 -14.35 12.64 -7.34
CA LEU A 40 -15.30 13.36 -6.50
C LEU A 40 -14.98 14.86 -6.43
N LEU A 41 -13.72 15.21 -6.25
CA LEU A 41 -13.31 16.61 -6.26
C LEU A 41 -13.47 17.24 -7.65
N SER A 42 -13.06 16.54 -8.72
CA SER A 42 -13.23 17.02 -10.10
C SER A 42 -14.70 17.31 -10.41
N GLY A 43 -15.62 16.42 -10.05
CA GLY A 43 -17.06 16.64 -10.25
C GLY A 43 -17.58 17.91 -9.58
N ASN A 44 -17.05 18.25 -8.39
CA ASN A 44 -17.46 19.45 -7.66
C ASN A 44 -16.82 20.76 -8.19
N VAL A 45 -15.66 20.69 -8.81
CA VAL A 45 -14.89 21.89 -9.15
C VAL A 45 -14.87 22.21 -10.65
N THR A 46 -15.18 21.28 -11.53
CA THR A 46 -15.10 21.47 -12.99
C THR A 46 -15.97 22.64 -13.47
N GLU A 47 -17.17 22.80 -12.91
CA GLU A 47 -18.04 23.92 -13.23
C GLU A 47 -17.45 25.27 -12.78
N LEU A 48 -16.80 25.30 -11.61
CA LEU A 48 -16.13 26.50 -11.08
C LEU A 48 -14.95 26.90 -11.97
N VAL A 49 -14.21 25.92 -12.47
CA VAL A 49 -13.12 26.15 -13.43
C VAL A 49 -13.67 26.69 -14.74
N ALA A 50 -14.74 26.09 -15.28
CA ALA A 50 -15.37 26.53 -16.51
C ALA A 50 -15.91 27.96 -16.43
N LYS A 51 -16.44 28.37 -15.27
CA LYS A 51 -16.95 29.71 -15.01
C LYS A 51 -15.89 30.71 -14.53
N ASN A 52 -14.63 30.29 -14.45
CA ASN A 52 -13.50 31.09 -13.99
C ASN A 52 -13.67 31.65 -12.55
N GLN A 53 -14.40 30.94 -11.69
CA GLN A 53 -14.70 31.32 -10.32
C GLN A 53 -13.55 30.93 -9.37
N THR A 54 -12.40 31.57 -9.52
CA THR A 54 -11.14 31.23 -8.84
C THR A 54 -11.25 31.25 -7.31
N ARG A 55 -12.01 32.21 -6.75
CA ARG A 55 -12.18 32.35 -5.30
C ARG A 55 -12.97 31.20 -4.69
N GLU A 56 -14.05 30.79 -5.34
CA GLU A 56 -14.87 29.68 -4.90
C GLU A 56 -14.14 28.35 -5.08
N LEU A 57 -13.42 28.21 -6.20
CA LEU A 57 -12.54 27.08 -6.46
C LEU A 57 -11.50 26.91 -5.34
N PHE A 58 -10.85 28.02 -4.93
CA PHE A 58 -9.89 28.01 -3.82
C PHE A 58 -10.54 27.55 -2.52
N ASN A 59 -11.69 28.11 -2.17
CA ASN A 59 -12.42 27.79 -0.94
C ASN A 59 -12.81 26.30 -0.89
N VAL A 60 -13.33 25.76 -1.98
CA VAL A 60 -13.72 24.34 -2.07
C VAL A 60 -12.48 23.45 -1.95
N ALA A 61 -11.42 23.76 -2.68
CA ALA A 61 -10.21 22.98 -2.67
C ALA A 61 -9.48 23.05 -1.31
N GLU A 62 -9.43 24.22 -0.66
CA GLU A 62 -8.87 24.38 0.68
C GLU A 62 -9.64 23.59 1.74
N LYS A 63 -10.98 23.68 1.71
CA LYS A 63 -11.84 22.91 2.62
C LYS A 63 -11.61 21.42 2.44
N PHE A 64 -11.50 20.96 1.20
CA PHE A 64 -11.24 19.56 0.88
C PHE A 64 -9.85 19.12 1.35
N TRP A 65 -8.82 19.93 1.13
CA TRP A 65 -7.46 19.66 1.60
C TRP A 65 -7.38 19.59 3.12
N ARG A 66 -8.03 20.50 3.84
CA ARG A 66 -8.07 20.51 5.32
C ARG A 66 -8.84 19.32 5.90
N SER A 67 -9.86 18.83 5.21
CA SER A 67 -10.65 17.68 5.66
C SER A 67 -9.96 16.33 5.41
N SER A 68 -9.00 16.29 4.49
CA SER A 68 -8.33 15.07 4.04
C SER A 68 -6.92 14.96 4.62
N ARG A 69 -6.73 14.15 5.67
CA ARG A 69 -5.45 14.00 6.38
C ARG A 69 -4.30 13.45 5.52
N ASN A 70 -4.63 12.75 4.45
CA ASN A 70 -3.65 12.07 3.59
C ASN A 70 -3.33 12.86 2.32
N LEU A 71 -4.02 13.97 2.09
CA LEU A 71 -3.83 14.78 0.90
C LEU A 71 -2.63 15.71 1.10
N ARG A 72 -1.65 15.60 0.23
CA ARG A 72 -0.40 16.34 0.29
C ARG A 72 -0.48 17.65 -0.48
N TYR A 73 -1.08 17.59 -1.68
CA TYR A 73 -1.28 18.75 -2.53
C TYR A 73 -2.47 18.58 -3.46
N ILE A 74 -2.99 19.71 -3.92
CA ILE A 74 -3.99 19.83 -4.98
C ILE A 74 -3.47 20.85 -5.96
N PHE A 75 -3.38 20.51 -7.25
CA PHE A 75 -3.04 21.44 -8.33
C PHE A 75 -4.13 21.43 -9.39
N PHE A 76 -4.49 22.63 -9.83
CA PHE A 76 -5.33 22.84 -11.00
C PHE A 76 -4.46 23.41 -12.12
N THR A 77 -4.42 22.70 -13.23
CA THR A 77 -3.65 23.12 -14.40
C THR A 77 -4.58 23.50 -15.55
N ASP A 78 -4.06 24.35 -16.45
CA ASP A 78 -4.66 24.54 -17.75
C ASP A 78 -4.37 23.35 -18.69
N PRO A 79 -4.92 23.35 -19.95
CA PRO A 79 -4.66 22.29 -20.91
C PRO A 79 -3.18 22.11 -21.28
N ASP A 80 -2.38 23.17 -21.16
CA ASP A 80 -0.94 23.14 -21.44
C ASP A 80 -0.11 22.63 -20.25
N GLY A 81 -0.73 22.44 -19.10
CA GLY A 81 -0.11 21.94 -17.87
C GLY A 81 0.46 23.02 -16.95
N PHE A 82 0.15 24.31 -17.21
CA PHE A 82 0.54 25.36 -16.28
C PHE A 82 -0.38 25.39 -15.07
N VAL A 83 0.20 25.44 -13.88
CA VAL A 83 -0.57 25.48 -12.63
C VAL A 83 -1.25 26.83 -12.48
N LYS A 84 -2.57 26.82 -12.41
CA LYS A 84 -3.41 28.01 -12.17
C LYS A 84 -3.70 28.23 -10.69
N LEU A 85 -3.84 27.12 -9.94
CA LEU A 85 -4.10 27.13 -8.50
C LEU A 85 -3.41 25.93 -7.86
N GLY A 86 -2.81 26.14 -6.71
CA GLY A 86 -2.18 25.06 -5.91
C GLY A 86 -2.44 25.21 -4.43
N ILE A 87 -2.66 24.09 -3.74
CA ILE A 87 -2.86 23.99 -2.30
C ILE A 87 -2.01 22.85 -1.75
N PRO A 88 -1.21 23.05 -0.68
CA PRO A 88 -0.97 24.32 0.00
C PRO A 88 -0.17 25.28 -0.89
N VAL A 89 -0.31 26.56 -0.66
CA VAL A 89 0.40 27.60 -1.44
C VAL A 89 1.91 27.41 -1.41
N SER A 90 2.46 26.92 -0.29
CA SER A 90 3.87 26.57 -0.13
C SER A 90 4.34 25.41 -1.02
N ALA A 91 3.44 24.56 -1.50
CA ALA A 91 3.80 23.46 -2.40
C ALA A 91 3.99 23.91 -3.85
N THR A 92 3.54 25.12 -4.20
CA THR A 92 3.74 25.75 -5.51
C THR A 92 5.03 26.55 -5.59
N ALA A 93 5.57 26.99 -4.45
CA ALA A 93 6.86 27.64 -4.37
C ALA A 93 7.97 26.58 -4.47
N SER A 94 8.93 26.79 -5.37
CA SER A 94 10.16 26.02 -5.39
C SER A 94 10.95 26.35 -4.12
N GLU A 95 11.58 25.35 -3.47
CA GLU A 95 12.39 25.53 -2.25
C GLU A 95 13.55 26.54 -2.41
N SER A 96 13.82 27.03 -3.63
CA SER A 96 14.87 27.99 -3.92
C SER A 96 14.44 29.46 -3.87
N ASP A 97 13.12 29.77 -3.80
CA ASP A 97 12.66 31.15 -3.92
C ASP A 97 12.01 31.62 -2.60
N ALA A 98 12.86 31.96 -1.64
CA ALA A 98 12.48 32.60 -0.37
C ALA A 98 12.05 34.07 -0.53
N GLU A 99 11.83 34.57 -1.72
CA GLU A 99 11.32 35.91 -2.00
C GLU A 99 10.02 35.88 -2.79
N GLY A 100 8.97 35.93 -2.09
CA GLY A 100 7.69 36.62 -2.17
C GLY A 100 6.96 36.81 -3.51
N ALA A 101 7.36 36.25 -4.62
CA ALA A 101 6.59 36.26 -5.85
C ALA A 101 6.01 34.88 -6.09
N LEU A 102 4.70 34.74 -5.89
CA LEU A 102 3.91 33.61 -6.39
C LEU A 102 4.09 33.49 -7.91
N GLN A 103 5.18 32.89 -8.35
CA GLN A 103 5.32 32.52 -9.74
C GLN A 103 4.44 31.29 -9.99
N LEU A 104 3.17 31.55 -10.26
CA LEU A 104 2.18 30.63 -10.81
C LEU A 104 2.57 30.07 -12.20
N THR A 105 3.85 30.16 -12.55
CA THR A 105 4.41 29.72 -13.84
C THR A 105 4.98 28.30 -13.79
N ARG A 106 4.75 27.55 -12.71
CA ARG A 106 5.20 26.17 -12.64
C ARG A 106 4.42 25.31 -13.61
N LYS A 107 5.12 24.81 -14.62
CA LYS A 107 4.57 23.81 -15.53
C LYS A 107 4.66 22.44 -14.90
N LEU A 108 3.51 21.83 -14.64
CA LEU A 108 3.45 20.45 -14.16
C LEU A 108 3.76 19.51 -15.34
N LYS A 109 4.66 18.55 -15.14
CA LYS A 109 4.95 17.54 -16.15
C LYS A 109 3.81 16.52 -16.20
N LEU A 110 2.77 16.87 -16.94
CA LEU A 110 1.62 15.97 -17.12
C LEU A 110 2.04 14.71 -17.88
N PRO A 111 1.52 13.54 -17.49
CA PRO A 111 1.73 12.32 -18.22
C PRO A 111 1.26 12.43 -19.67
N SER A 112 2.06 11.88 -20.59
CA SER A 112 1.75 11.92 -22.04
C SER A 112 0.44 11.20 -22.40
N GLU A 113 0.08 10.22 -21.58
CA GLU A 113 -1.16 9.45 -21.72
C GLU A 113 -2.41 10.29 -21.53
N LEU A 114 -2.38 11.30 -20.63
CA LEU A 114 -3.48 12.24 -20.44
C LEU A 114 -3.74 13.10 -21.68
N LYS A 115 -2.68 13.44 -22.42
CA LYS A 115 -2.82 14.22 -23.67
C LYS A 115 -3.45 13.38 -24.78
N LYS A 116 -3.24 12.04 -24.76
CA LYS A 116 -3.80 11.14 -25.77
C LYS A 116 -5.25 10.76 -25.48
N GLN A 117 -5.61 10.62 -24.20
CA GLN A 117 -6.94 10.22 -23.76
C GLN A 117 -7.38 11.05 -22.55
N PRO A 118 -7.83 12.30 -22.75
CA PRO A 118 -8.21 13.19 -21.65
C PRO A 118 -9.58 12.83 -21.04
N GLN A 119 -10.04 11.59 -21.19
CA GLN A 119 -11.33 11.13 -20.64
C GLN A 119 -11.18 10.30 -19.38
N PHE A 120 -9.98 9.79 -19.08
CA PHE A 120 -9.76 8.86 -17.98
C PHE A 120 -8.76 9.41 -16.97
N PRO A 121 -9.04 9.23 -15.66
CA PRO A 121 -8.08 9.57 -14.62
C PRO A 121 -6.88 8.63 -14.69
N LEU A 122 -5.69 9.18 -14.51
CA LEU A 122 -4.44 8.44 -14.43
C LEU A 122 -3.92 8.46 -13.00
N VAL A 123 -3.50 7.30 -12.51
CA VAL A 123 -2.91 7.15 -11.18
C VAL A 123 -1.47 6.67 -11.32
N ARG A 124 -0.53 7.33 -10.67
CA ARG A 124 0.87 6.95 -10.61
C ARG A 124 1.36 6.91 -9.18
N GLN A 125 2.12 5.90 -8.85
CA GLN A 125 2.82 5.81 -7.56
C GLN A 125 4.29 6.10 -7.78
N HIS A 126 4.86 6.93 -6.91
CA HIS A 126 6.29 7.16 -6.88
C HIS A 126 6.79 7.25 -5.44
N SER A 127 8.07 6.92 -5.24
CA SER A 127 8.72 7.01 -3.95
C SER A 127 9.44 8.34 -3.82
N THR A 128 9.15 9.04 -2.72
CA THR A 128 9.87 10.25 -2.34
C THR A 128 10.72 9.97 -1.09
N PRO A 129 11.70 10.82 -0.75
CA PRO A 129 12.44 10.71 0.51
C PRO A 129 11.56 10.69 1.75
N GLN A 130 10.34 11.23 1.64
CA GLN A 130 9.33 11.31 2.71
C GLN A 130 8.33 10.15 2.71
N GLY A 131 8.47 9.18 1.78
CA GLY A 131 7.63 8.01 1.62
C GLY A 131 6.97 7.88 0.25
N GLN A 132 6.12 6.88 0.09
CA GLN A 132 5.34 6.70 -1.14
C GLN A 132 4.29 7.80 -1.29
N VAL A 133 4.12 8.28 -2.50
CA VAL A 133 3.08 9.23 -2.89
C VAL A 133 2.32 8.66 -4.09
N THR A 134 1.01 8.72 -4.01
CA THR A 134 0.13 8.36 -5.12
C THR A 134 -0.37 9.66 -5.77
N ASP A 135 0.06 9.90 -6.99
CA ASP A 135 -0.39 11.03 -7.79
C ASP A 135 -1.60 10.61 -8.62
N VAL A 136 -2.63 11.41 -8.57
CA VAL A 136 -3.85 11.23 -9.36
C VAL A 136 -4.02 12.42 -10.27
N PHE A 137 -4.15 12.18 -11.54
CA PHE A 137 -4.42 13.19 -12.57
C PHE A 137 -5.82 12.95 -13.12
N VAL A 138 -6.71 13.89 -12.87
CA VAL A 138 -8.10 13.83 -13.35
C VAL A 138 -8.32 14.92 -14.38
N PRO A 139 -8.61 14.58 -15.64
CA PRO A 139 -8.95 15.56 -16.64
C PRO A 139 -10.30 16.19 -16.31
N MET A 140 -10.37 17.51 -16.38
CA MET A 140 -11.60 18.28 -16.17
C MET A 140 -12.24 18.56 -17.54
N LEU A 141 -13.40 17.99 -17.77
CA LEU A 141 -14.17 18.14 -19.01
C LEU A 141 -15.47 18.88 -18.72
N TRP A 142 -15.73 19.94 -19.46
CA TRP A 142 -16.98 20.69 -19.40
C TRP A 142 -17.61 20.78 -20.78
N LYS A 143 -18.82 20.24 -20.91
CA LYS A 143 -19.54 20.17 -22.19
C LYS A 143 -18.72 19.57 -23.36
N GLY A 144 -17.84 18.62 -23.05
CA GLY A 144 -16.95 17.98 -24.00
C GLY A 144 -15.63 18.70 -24.27
N GLU A 145 -15.43 19.89 -23.71
CA GLU A 145 -14.18 20.64 -23.82
C GLU A 145 -13.23 20.32 -22.65
N TYR A 146 -11.94 20.13 -22.96
CA TYR A 146 -10.92 19.88 -21.96
C TYR A 146 -10.41 21.19 -21.37
N LEU A 147 -10.74 21.45 -20.11
CA LEU A 147 -10.38 22.67 -19.39
C LEU A 147 -9.00 22.62 -18.74
N GLY A 148 -8.46 21.42 -18.54
CA GLY A 148 -7.20 21.20 -17.84
C GLY A 148 -7.23 19.97 -16.97
N THR A 149 -6.24 19.84 -16.10
CA THR A 149 -6.09 18.67 -15.23
C THR A 149 -6.11 19.06 -13.76
N LEU A 150 -6.88 18.34 -12.96
CA LEU A 150 -6.76 18.29 -11.51
C LEU A 150 -5.71 17.26 -11.13
N ALA A 151 -4.65 17.66 -10.43
CA ALA A 151 -3.63 16.78 -9.91
C ALA A 151 -3.68 16.74 -8.39
N LEU A 152 -3.76 15.54 -7.81
CA LEU A 152 -3.76 15.29 -6.37
C LEU A 152 -2.56 14.44 -6.00
N GLY A 153 -1.86 14.81 -4.93
CA GLY A 153 -0.85 13.97 -4.30
C GLY A 153 -1.37 13.42 -2.98
N ILE A 154 -1.45 12.09 -2.87
CA ILE A 154 -1.97 11.40 -1.69
C ILE A 154 -0.84 10.58 -1.09
N THR A 155 -0.59 10.78 0.21
CA THR A 155 0.33 9.93 0.97
C THR A 155 -0.44 8.82 1.64
N PRO A 156 0.07 7.57 1.60
CA PRO A 156 -0.54 6.48 2.34
C PRO A 156 -0.58 6.83 3.84
N ASN A 157 -1.62 6.35 4.50
CA ASN A 157 -1.78 6.61 5.93
C ASN A 157 -0.61 5.96 6.70
N LYS A 158 0.33 6.77 7.20
CA LYS A 158 1.51 6.29 7.96
C LYS A 158 1.13 5.37 9.12
N LYS A 159 -0.04 5.59 9.75
CA LYS A 159 -0.55 4.71 10.82
C LYS A 159 -0.95 3.35 10.27
N ALA A 160 -1.62 3.28 9.13
CA ALA A 160 -1.98 2.00 8.51
C ALA A 160 -0.75 1.21 8.06
N LEU A 161 0.27 1.89 7.51
CA LEU A 161 1.55 1.28 7.13
C LEU A 161 2.34 0.81 8.36
N ALA A 162 2.39 1.61 9.44
CA ALA A 162 3.04 1.20 10.68
C ALA A 162 2.33 0.01 11.33
N THR A 163 1.00 0.00 11.34
CA THR A 163 0.21 -1.14 11.83
C THR A 163 0.44 -2.40 10.98
N ALA A 164 0.48 -2.26 9.66
CA ALA A 164 0.76 -3.37 8.76
C ALA A 164 2.19 -3.92 8.95
N ALA A 165 3.18 -3.05 9.15
CA ALA A 165 4.56 -3.44 9.44
C ALA A 165 4.66 -4.18 10.79
N LEU A 166 4.04 -3.66 11.85
CA LEU A 166 3.99 -4.31 13.17
C LEU A 166 3.27 -5.65 13.11
N THR A 167 2.14 -5.72 12.39
CA THR A 167 1.41 -6.99 12.21
C THR A 167 2.28 -8.01 11.49
N ARG A 168 3.06 -7.61 10.50
CA ARG A 168 4.00 -8.49 9.79
C ARG A 168 5.08 -9.02 10.73
N GLU A 169 5.72 -8.16 11.52
CA GLU A 169 6.76 -8.56 12.47
C GLU A 169 6.23 -9.54 13.52
N ILE A 170 5.06 -9.24 14.10
CA ILE A 170 4.39 -10.13 15.06
C ILE A 170 4.06 -11.47 14.40
N THR A 171 3.51 -11.47 13.20
CA THR A 171 3.16 -12.70 12.49
C THR A 171 4.38 -13.56 12.20
N VAL A 172 5.49 -12.97 11.77
CA VAL A 172 6.74 -13.70 11.53
C VAL A 172 7.30 -14.26 12.84
N ALA A 173 7.27 -13.49 13.94
CA ALA A 173 7.73 -13.95 15.25
C ALA A 173 6.90 -15.11 15.78
N VAL A 174 5.57 -15.03 15.72
CA VAL A 174 4.66 -16.10 16.09
C VAL A 174 4.92 -17.36 15.25
N PHE A 175 5.17 -17.16 13.98
CA PHE A 175 5.44 -18.23 13.03
C PHE A 175 6.73 -18.99 13.38
N ILE A 176 7.82 -18.26 13.62
CA ILE A 176 9.10 -18.84 14.06
C ILE A 176 8.91 -19.59 15.38
N SER A 177 8.16 -19.01 16.32
CA SER A 177 7.89 -19.63 17.62
C SER A 177 7.15 -20.97 17.50
N ILE A 178 6.17 -21.07 16.61
CA ILE A 178 5.45 -22.32 16.34
C ILE A 178 6.40 -23.37 15.78
N TRP A 179 7.27 -23.03 14.85
CA TRP A 179 8.26 -23.95 14.28
C TRP A 179 9.25 -24.45 15.33
N VAL A 180 9.73 -23.59 16.21
CA VAL A 180 10.62 -23.96 17.31
C VAL A 180 9.91 -24.96 18.23
N LEU A 181 8.65 -24.72 18.60
CA LEU A 181 7.86 -25.64 19.43
C LEU A 181 7.64 -26.99 18.75
N VAL A 182 7.36 -26.99 17.43
CA VAL A 182 7.20 -28.25 16.66
C VAL A 182 8.50 -29.06 16.66
N ILE A 183 9.65 -28.42 16.47
CA ILE A 183 10.97 -29.07 16.48
C ILE A 183 11.26 -29.64 17.87
N ILE A 184 11.06 -28.85 18.93
CA ILE A 184 11.26 -29.28 20.31
C ILE A 184 10.35 -30.47 20.62
N GLY A 185 9.07 -30.41 20.26
CA GLY A 185 8.11 -31.50 20.46
C GLY A 185 8.49 -32.75 19.69
N ALA A 186 8.99 -32.63 18.46
CA ALA A 186 9.45 -33.78 17.67
C ALA A 186 10.68 -34.44 18.28
N VAL A 187 11.66 -33.64 18.74
CA VAL A 187 12.86 -34.16 19.44
C VAL A 187 12.48 -34.84 20.75
N PHE A 188 11.62 -34.21 21.56
CA PHE A 188 11.14 -34.78 22.80
C PHE A 188 10.43 -36.11 22.58
N ASN A 189 9.54 -36.19 21.61
CA ASN A 189 8.82 -37.42 21.26
C ASN A 189 9.79 -38.49 20.77
N ALA A 190 10.80 -38.15 19.97
CA ALA A 190 11.81 -39.08 19.51
C ALA A 190 12.64 -39.66 20.67
N LEU A 191 13.01 -38.83 21.62
CA LEU A 191 13.83 -39.25 22.78
C LEU A 191 13.02 -40.03 23.82
N THR A 192 11.79 -39.61 24.11
CA THR A 192 11.00 -40.13 25.24
C THR A 192 10.14 -41.35 24.86
N ILE A 193 9.68 -41.43 23.63
CA ILE A 193 8.73 -42.47 23.20
C ILE A 193 9.35 -43.39 22.15
N THR A 194 9.94 -42.85 21.12
CA THR A 194 10.38 -43.65 19.96
C THR A 194 11.62 -44.48 20.27
N ARG A 195 12.59 -43.94 21.02
CA ARG A 195 13.80 -44.71 21.43
C ARG A 195 13.47 -45.86 22.34
N PRO A 196 12.77 -45.69 23.48
CA PRO A 196 12.46 -46.79 24.38
C PRO A 196 11.64 -47.91 23.71
N ILE A 197 10.66 -47.52 22.86
CA ILE A 197 9.85 -48.52 22.14
C ILE A 197 10.72 -49.34 21.18
N ARG A 198 11.65 -48.68 20.48
CA ARG A 198 12.55 -49.36 19.54
C ARG A 198 13.50 -50.34 20.28
N GLU A 199 14.01 -49.93 21.43
CA GLU A 199 14.85 -50.81 22.27
C GLU A 199 14.07 -52.04 22.79
N LEU A 200 12.81 -51.82 23.23
CA LEU A 200 11.93 -52.90 23.64
C LEU A 200 11.65 -53.88 22.48
N VAL A 201 11.34 -53.36 21.30
CA VAL A 201 11.07 -54.19 20.10
C VAL A 201 12.32 -55.00 19.70
N ILE A 202 13.50 -54.42 19.80
CA ILE A 202 14.77 -55.10 19.51
C ILE A 202 15.02 -56.19 20.55
N GLY A 203 14.82 -55.89 21.85
CA GLY A 203 14.95 -56.87 22.93
C GLY A 203 14.01 -58.06 22.78
N VAL A 204 12.73 -57.81 22.51
CA VAL A 204 11.72 -58.85 22.24
C VAL A 204 12.09 -59.70 21.01
N ARG A 205 12.64 -59.11 20.00
CA ARG A 205 13.06 -59.81 18.77
C ARG A 205 14.29 -60.70 19.00
N GLU A 206 15.22 -60.28 19.86
CA GLU A 206 16.39 -61.10 20.25
C GLU A 206 15.98 -62.29 21.11
N ILE A 207 15.05 -62.09 22.03
CA ILE A 207 14.48 -63.19 22.83
C ILE A 207 13.74 -64.19 21.93
N ALA A 208 12.95 -63.70 20.97
CA ALA A 208 12.24 -64.60 20.02
C ALA A 208 13.16 -65.36 19.08
N LYS A 209 14.41 -64.92 18.90
CA LYS A 209 15.45 -65.62 18.14
C LYS A 209 16.25 -66.57 18.97
N GLY A 210 15.88 -66.82 20.29
CA GLY A 210 16.57 -67.74 21.18
C GLY A 210 17.92 -67.25 21.72
N ASN A 211 18.22 -65.99 21.62
CA ASN A 211 19.48 -65.41 22.06
C ASN A 211 19.31 -64.87 23.49
N PHE A 212 19.38 -65.77 24.49
CA PHE A 212 19.22 -65.53 25.93
C PHE A 212 20.48 -64.94 26.60
N LYS A 213 21.43 -64.37 25.89
CA LYS A 213 22.59 -63.74 26.54
C LYS A 213 22.29 -62.24 26.75
N SER A 214 21.89 -61.92 27.98
CA SER A 214 21.92 -60.54 28.51
C SER A 214 23.33 -60.20 28.92
#